data_1ec9aca06f912ac1038c164a54d3044e
#
_entry.id   1ec9aca06f912ac1038c164a54d3044e
#
_cell.length_a   1.000
_cell.length_b   1.000
_cell.length_c   1.000
_cell.angle_alpha   90.00
_cell.angle_beta   90.00
_cell.angle_gamma   90.00
#
_symmetry.space_group_name_H-M   'P 1'
#
loop_
_entity.id
_entity.type
_entity.pdbx_description
1 polymer ?
#
loop_
_entity_poly.entity_id
_entity_poly.type
_entity_poly.pdbx_seq_one_letter_code
_entity_poly.pdbx_strand_id
1 'polypeptide(L)'
;MTEFLHTPPKMSWTFSNDVNAEIRRAAATGIYDIRGGGSKRRLPHFDDLLFLGASISRYPLEGYREKCSTDVWLGTRFAKKPIHLDIPVTIAGMSFGALSGPAKEALGRGATAAGTSTTTGDGGMTEEERGHSKTLVYQYLPSRYGMNPDDLRRADAIEVVVGQGAKPGGGGMLLGQKISDRVAAMRNLPKGIDQRSACRHPDWTGPDDLEIKILEIREITDWEKPIYVKIGGARPYYDTALAVKAGADVVVLDGMQGGTAATQDVFIENVGMPILACIPLAVKALQDLGMHRKVQLIVSGGIRTGADVAKAMARSEERRVGKECA
;
A
#
# COMPACT_ATOMS: atom_id res chain seq x y z
N MET A 1 6.48 -55.40 -19.44
CA MET A 1 5.76 -54.12 -19.06
C MET A 1 5.85 -54.04 -17.56
N THR A 2 6.63 -53.13 -17.04
CA THR A 2 6.70 -52.83 -15.61
C THR A 2 5.46 -51.99 -15.25
N GLU A 3 4.51 -52.60 -14.55
CA GLU A 3 3.43 -51.85 -13.90
C GLU A 3 4.07 -50.96 -12.86
N PHE A 4 4.09 -49.65 -13.14
CA PHE A 4 4.36 -48.69 -12.09
C PHE A 4 3.19 -48.72 -11.12
N LEU A 5 3.38 -49.37 -10.00
CA LEU A 5 2.49 -49.23 -8.88
C LEU A 5 2.34 -47.74 -8.57
N HIS A 6 1.13 -47.25 -8.71
CA HIS A 6 0.76 -45.89 -8.30
C HIS A 6 0.85 -45.80 -6.78
N THR A 7 2.05 -45.64 -6.26
CA THR A 7 2.21 -45.14 -4.90
C THR A 7 1.90 -43.63 -4.99
N PRO A 8 0.92 -43.12 -4.22
CA PRO A 8 0.69 -41.72 -4.16
C PRO A 8 2.00 -41.02 -3.78
N PRO A 9 2.40 -39.95 -4.47
CA PRO A 9 3.66 -39.28 -4.19
C PRO A 9 3.66 -38.86 -2.72
N LYS A 10 4.69 -39.24 -1.98
CA LYS A 10 4.88 -38.77 -0.61
C LYS A 10 4.96 -37.27 -0.65
N MET A 11 4.00 -36.59 -0.02
CA MET A 11 4.00 -35.14 0.06
C MET A 11 5.25 -34.67 0.78
N SER A 12 6.01 -33.79 0.15
CA SER A 12 7.07 -33.05 0.79
C SER A 12 6.65 -31.57 0.91
N TRP A 13 7.17 -30.88 1.91
CA TRP A 13 6.96 -29.44 2.02
C TRP A 13 7.55 -28.66 0.84
N THR A 14 8.67 -29.14 0.29
CA THR A 14 9.35 -28.51 -0.85
C THR A 14 8.62 -28.78 -2.16
N PHE A 15 8.10 -30.00 -2.36
CA PHE A 15 7.36 -30.40 -3.54
C PHE A 15 5.92 -30.79 -3.16
N SER A 16 5.16 -29.79 -2.72
CA SER A 16 3.74 -29.94 -2.47
C SER A 16 2.96 -30.21 -3.76
N ASN A 17 1.73 -30.67 -3.64
CA ASN A 17 0.86 -30.92 -4.80
C ASN A 17 0.69 -29.66 -5.66
N ASP A 18 0.56 -28.49 -5.04
CA ASP A 18 0.41 -27.21 -5.74
C ASP A 18 1.68 -26.83 -6.52
N VAL A 19 2.86 -26.95 -5.88
CA VAL A 19 4.15 -26.71 -6.52
C VAL A 19 4.36 -27.65 -7.70
N ASN A 20 4.05 -28.95 -7.54
CA ASN A 20 4.16 -29.92 -8.61
C ASN A 20 3.19 -29.63 -9.77
N ALA A 21 1.97 -29.16 -9.47
CA ALA A 21 1.01 -28.75 -10.49
C ALA A 21 1.48 -27.52 -11.26
N GLU A 22 2.05 -26.54 -10.58
CA GLU A 22 2.65 -25.35 -11.20
C GLU A 22 3.82 -25.71 -12.11
N ILE A 23 4.74 -26.56 -11.64
CA ILE A 23 5.89 -27.03 -12.43
C ILE A 23 5.40 -27.73 -13.71
N ARG A 24 4.44 -28.65 -13.61
CA ARG A 24 3.89 -29.39 -14.76
C ARG A 24 3.22 -28.45 -15.75
N ARG A 25 2.46 -27.49 -15.27
CA ARG A 25 1.79 -26.50 -16.13
C ARG A 25 2.80 -25.60 -16.82
N ALA A 26 3.77 -25.05 -16.10
CA ALA A 26 4.82 -24.21 -16.68
C ALA A 26 5.64 -25.00 -17.73
N ALA A 27 5.96 -26.27 -17.46
CA ALA A 27 6.64 -27.15 -18.40
C ALA A 27 5.82 -27.42 -19.66
N ALA A 28 4.50 -27.58 -19.52
CA ALA A 28 3.61 -27.89 -20.65
C ALA A 28 3.30 -26.64 -21.51
N THR A 29 3.23 -25.47 -20.93
CA THR A 29 2.73 -24.25 -21.59
C THR A 29 3.82 -23.20 -21.85
N GLY A 30 4.93 -23.25 -21.15
CA GLY A 30 5.94 -22.18 -21.16
C GLY A 30 5.47 -20.85 -20.53
N ILE A 31 4.32 -20.86 -19.85
CA ILE A 31 3.67 -19.65 -19.34
C ILE A 31 3.55 -19.72 -17.82
N TYR A 32 3.93 -18.63 -17.12
CA TYR A 32 3.66 -18.43 -15.71
C TYR A 32 2.27 -17.83 -15.51
N ASP A 33 1.61 -18.22 -14.43
CA ASP A 33 0.30 -17.70 -14.10
C ASP A 33 0.30 -16.21 -13.79
N ILE A 34 -0.76 -15.55 -14.24
CA ILE A 34 -1.13 -14.21 -13.86
C ILE A 34 -2.38 -14.29 -13.02
N ARG A 35 -2.34 -13.71 -11.82
CA ARG A 35 -3.50 -13.67 -10.94
C ARG A 35 -3.58 -12.38 -10.14
N GLY A 36 -4.73 -12.15 -9.51
CA GLY A 36 -4.95 -11.14 -8.48
C GLY A 36 -4.80 -11.71 -7.07
N GLY A 37 -4.88 -10.82 -6.09
CA GLY A 37 -4.79 -11.15 -4.66
C GLY A 37 -3.39 -11.00 -4.09
N GLY A 38 -3.21 -11.44 -2.86
CA GLY A 38 -1.94 -11.46 -2.15
C GLY A 38 -1.28 -12.84 -2.14
N SER A 39 -0.16 -12.99 -1.42
CA SER A 39 0.56 -14.26 -1.27
C SER A 39 -0.32 -15.33 -0.60
N LYS A 40 -0.21 -16.56 -1.08
CA LYS A 40 -0.84 -17.75 -0.48
C LYS A 40 0.02 -18.36 0.62
N ARG A 41 1.27 -17.91 0.76
CA ARG A 41 2.18 -18.44 1.79
C ARG A 41 1.73 -18.02 3.18
N ARG A 42 1.99 -18.89 4.15
CA ARG A 42 1.95 -18.51 5.56
C ARG A 42 3.17 -17.62 5.83
N LEU A 43 2.92 -16.33 5.99
CA LEU A 43 3.93 -15.33 6.30
C LEU A 43 3.80 -14.86 7.75
N PRO A 44 4.87 -14.40 8.40
CA PRO A 44 4.77 -13.73 9.70
C PRO A 44 3.72 -12.62 9.65
N HIS A 45 2.80 -12.63 10.62
CA HIS A 45 1.65 -11.76 10.67
C HIS A 45 1.39 -11.25 12.09
N PHE A 46 0.49 -10.28 12.25
CA PHE A 46 0.10 -9.75 13.56
C PHE A 46 -0.56 -10.80 14.48
N ASP A 47 -1.05 -11.92 13.94
CA ASP A 47 -1.50 -13.07 14.75
C ASP A 47 -0.36 -13.72 15.56
N ASP A 48 0.88 -13.57 15.10
CA ASP A 48 2.07 -14.07 15.80
C ASP A 48 2.49 -13.18 16.99
N LEU A 49 1.80 -12.06 17.22
CA LEU A 49 2.03 -11.13 18.31
C LEU A 49 0.89 -11.13 19.31
N LEU A 50 1.22 -10.95 20.58
CA LEU A 50 0.27 -10.76 21.68
C LEU A 50 0.59 -9.46 22.43
N PHE A 51 -0.44 -8.77 22.92
CA PHE A 51 -0.26 -7.71 23.89
C PHE A 51 -0.02 -8.31 25.27
N LEU A 52 1.00 -7.81 25.95
CA LEU A 52 1.24 -8.15 27.35
C LEU A 52 0.52 -7.12 28.23
N GLY A 53 -0.58 -7.52 28.84
CA GLY A 53 -1.31 -6.69 29.77
C GLY A 53 -0.50 -6.48 31.06
N ALA A 54 -0.61 -5.27 31.63
CA ALA A 54 -0.06 -4.96 32.93
C ALA A 54 -1.17 -4.99 34.00
N SER A 55 -0.86 -5.58 35.17
CA SER A 55 -1.81 -5.60 36.29
C SER A 55 -1.37 -4.68 37.42
N ILE A 56 -0.05 -4.56 37.66
CA ILE A 56 0.53 -3.77 38.75
C ILE A 56 1.62 -2.81 38.23
N SER A 57 2.45 -3.27 37.30
CA SER A 57 3.58 -2.50 36.79
C SER A 57 3.19 -1.24 36.01
N ARG A 58 1.94 -1.15 35.59
CA ARG A 58 1.31 0.03 35.00
C ARG A 58 -0.14 0.11 35.44
N TYR A 59 -0.65 1.33 35.53
CA TYR A 59 -2.07 1.57 35.76
C TYR A 59 -2.87 1.25 34.49
N PRO A 60 -3.79 0.26 34.52
CA PRO A 60 -4.60 -0.04 33.36
C PRO A 60 -5.68 1.02 33.15
N LEU A 61 -5.93 1.39 31.89
CA LEU A 61 -7.01 2.29 31.52
C LEU A 61 -8.37 1.61 31.70
N GLU A 62 -9.32 2.33 32.27
CA GLU A 62 -10.71 1.92 32.40
C GLU A 62 -11.46 2.21 31.08
N GLY A 63 -11.36 1.33 30.09
CA GLY A 63 -11.81 1.53 28.72
C GLY A 63 -13.30 1.93 28.55
N TYR A 64 -14.14 1.74 29.56
CA TYR A 64 -15.52 2.21 29.59
C TYR A 64 -15.69 3.63 30.18
N ARG A 65 -14.69 4.17 30.83
CA ARG A 65 -14.69 5.52 31.43
C ARG A 65 -13.74 6.48 30.73
N GLU A 66 -12.61 5.95 30.26
CA GLU A 66 -11.50 6.71 29.67
C GLU A 66 -11.48 6.55 28.16
N LYS A 67 -11.54 7.67 27.44
CA LYS A 67 -11.48 7.67 25.97
C LYS A 67 -10.05 7.78 25.52
N CYS A 68 -9.64 6.83 24.67
CA CYS A 68 -8.39 6.97 23.89
C CYS A 68 -8.67 7.78 22.62
N SER A 69 -7.84 8.78 22.33
CA SER A 69 -7.89 9.46 21.03
C SER A 69 -7.45 8.50 19.93
N THR A 70 -8.20 8.50 18.84
CA THR A 70 -7.90 7.71 17.64
C THR A 70 -7.58 8.59 16.44
N ASP A 71 -7.72 9.91 16.59
CA ASP A 71 -7.46 10.87 15.53
C ASP A 71 -5.97 10.95 15.18
N VAL A 72 -5.71 11.19 13.91
CA VAL A 72 -4.35 11.34 13.38
C VAL A 72 -4.27 12.50 12.40
N TRP A 73 -3.11 13.16 12.40
CA TRP A 73 -2.77 14.19 11.43
C TRP A 73 -1.69 13.66 10.48
N LEU A 74 -1.92 13.85 9.19
CA LEU A 74 -1.00 13.43 8.13
C LEU A 74 -0.52 14.64 7.33
N GLY A 75 0.78 14.68 7.03
CA GLY A 75 1.37 15.72 6.20
C GLY A 75 1.71 17.01 6.92
N THR A 76 1.94 16.95 8.23
CA THR A 76 2.24 18.14 9.06
C THR A 76 3.62 18.74 8.82
N ARG A 77 4.47 18.14 7.98
CA ARG A 77 5.86 18.57 7.75
C ARG A 77 5.94 19.81 6.87
N PHE A 78 5.30 19.79 5.72
CA PHE A 78 5.40 20.84 4.72
C PHE A 78 4.06 21.34 4.18
N ALA A 79 3.00 20.54 4.25
CA ALA A 79 1.72 20.90 3.68
C ALA A 79 1.05 22.03 4.47
N LYS A 80 0.55 23.04 3.75
CA LYS A 80 -0.24 24.12 4.35
C LYS A 80 -1.59 23.65 4.89
N LYS A 81 -2.12 22.54 4.30
CA LYS A 81 -3.39 21.92 4.67
C LYS A 81 -3.19 20.44 4.98
N PRO A 82 -2.64 20.09 6.16
CA PRO A 82 -2.50 18.69 6.56
C PRO A 82 -3.88 18.03 6.69
N ILE A 83 -3.91 16.70 6.52
CA ILE A 83 -5.13 15.91 6.61
C ILE A 83 -5.38 15.48 8.06
N HIS A 84 -6.60 15.67 8.54
CA HIS A 84 -7.08 15.10 9.79
C HIS A 84 -7.98 13.91 9.50
N LEU A 85 -7.73 12.79 10.18
CA LEU A 85 -8.55 11.59 10.17
C LEU A 85 -9.03 11.28 11.58
N ASP A 86 -10.31 10.91 11.72
CA ASP A 86 -10.92 10.58 13.02
C ASP A 86 -10.46 9.20 13.54
N ILE A 87 -9.96 8.35 12.65
CA ILE A 87 -9.44 7.01 12.97
C ILE A 87 -8.11 6.75 12.25
N PRO A 88 -7.19 5.94 12.84
CA PRO A 88 -5.88 5.66 12.28
C PRO A 88 -5.92 4.56 11.19
N VAL A 89 -6.92 4.62 10.33
CA VAL A 89 -7.14 3.67 9.23
C VAL A 89 -7.45 4.46 7.97
N THR A 90 -6.88 4.06 6.85
CA THR A 90 -7.16 4.64 5.53
C THR A 90 -7.40 3.54 4.51
N ILE A 91 -8.15 3.83 3.45
CA ILE A 91 -8.44 2.87 2.39
C ILE A 91 -7.36 3.01 1.31
N ALA A 92 -6.60 1.92 1.10
CA ALA A 92 -5.55 1.87 0.09
C ALA A 92 -6.12 1.98 -1.34
N GLY A 93 -5.29 2.47 -2.27
CA GLY A 93 -5.66 2.69 -3.65
C GLY A 93 -6.09 1.40 -4.37
N MET A 94 -7.28 1.45 -4.95
CA MET A 94 -7.85 0.40 -5.79
C MET A 94 -8.39 1.03 -7.07
N SER A 95 -7.78 0.68 -8.21
CA SER A 95 -8.03 1.35 -9.49
C SER A 95 -9.44 1.16 -10.03
N PHE A 96 -9.95 2.17 -10.74
CA PHE A 96 -11.09 1.99 -11.62
C PHE A 96 -10.69 1.08 -12.80
N GLY A 97 -11.50 0.06 -13.04
CA GLY A 97 -11.17 -1.05 -13.95
C GLY A 97 -10.84 -2.34 -13.19
N ALA A 98 -10.15 -2.26 -12.03
CA ALA A 98 -10.18 -3.34 -11.05
C ALA A 98 -11.50 -3.31 -10.27
N LEU A 99 -11.98 -2.12 -9.92
CA LEU A 99 -13.28 -1.86 -9.30
C LEU A 99 -14.23 -1.14 -10.28
N SER A 100 -15.52 -1.31 -10.06
CA SER A 100 -16.59 -0.60 -10.78
C SER A 100 -16.85 0.79 -10.20
N GLY A 101 -17.61 1.63 -10.94
CA GLY A 101 -18.06 2.95 -10.46
C GLY A 101 -18.84 2.87 -9.14
N PRO A 102 -19.87 2.01 -9.01
CA PRO A 102 -20.58 1.83 -7.73
C PRO A 102 -19.67 1.40 -6.57
N ALA A 103 -18.65 0.58 -6.82
CA ALA A 103 -17.69 0.21 -5.78
C ALA A 103 -16.82 1.40 -5.36
N LYS A 104 -16.41 2.26 -6.30
CA LYS A 104 -15.67 3.50 -6.00
C LYS A 104 -16.53 4.48 -5.19
N GLU A 105 -17.81 4.63 -5.54
CA GLU A 105 -18.77 5.41 -4.75
C GLU A 105 -18.91 4.86 -3.33
N ALA A 106 -19.08 3.54 -3.20
CA ALA A 106 -19.22 2.90 -1.87
C ALA A 106 -18.00 3.13 -0.98
N LEU A 107 -16.78 3.08 -1.55
CA LEU A 107 -15.54 3.40 -0.83
C LEU A 107 -15.52 4.86 -0.36
N GLY A 108 -15.89 5.81 -1.23
CA GLY A 108 -15.98 7.22 -0.87
C GLY A 108 -16.97 7.49 0.27
N ARG A 109 -18.17 6.91 0.16
CA ARG A 109 -19.21 7.02 1.22
C ARG A 109 -18.75 6.38 2.53
N GLY A 110 -18.17 5.18 2.48
CA GLY A 110 -17.67 4.47 3.65
C GLY A 110 -16.54 5.20 4.35
N ALA A 111 -15.57 5.70 3.60
CA ALA A 111 -14.47 6.50 4.14
C ALA A 111 -14.97 7.79 4.81
N THR A 112 -15.89 8.50 4.15
CA THR A 112 -16.50 9.72 4.69
C THR A 112 -17.28 9.43 5.97
N ALA A 113 -18.09 8.38 6.00
CA ALA A 113 -18.85 7.99 7.18
C ALA A 113 -17.94 7.57 8.37
N ALA A 114 -16.79 6.99 8.09
CA ALA A 114 -15.80 6.60 9.10
C ALA A 114 -14.82 7.73 9.49
N GLY A 115 -14.94 8.93 8.91
CA GLY A 115 -14.03 10.04 9.17
C GLY A 115 -12.59 9.78 8.68
N THR A 116 -12.43 9.04 7.58
CA THR A 116 -11.12 8.69 7.03
C THR A 116 -10.99 9.02 5.54
N SER A 117 -9.88 8.59 4.93
CA SER A 117 -9.57 8.82 3.52
C SER A 117 -9.69 7.57 2.67
N THR A 118 -9.99 7.77 1.39
CA THR A 118 -9.81 6.78 0.32
C THR A 118 -8.72 7.23 -0.65
N THR A 119 -8.30 6.33 -1.53
CA THR A 119 -7.20 6.56 -2.46
C THR A 119 -7.59 6.08 -3.86
N THR A 120 -7.28 6.87 -4.90
CA THR A 120 -7.77 6.63 -6.27
C THR A 120 -7.35 5.27 -6.86
N GLY A 121 -6.14 4.82 -6.59
CA GLY A 121 -5.54 3.71 -7.34
C GLY A 121 -5.05 4.11 -8.74
N ASP A 122 -4.66 3.10 -9.53
CA ASP A 122 -4.17 3.30 -10.89
C ASP A 122 -5.27 3.84 -11.81
N GLY A 123 -4.92 4.76 -12.70
CA GLY A 123 -5.81 5.15 -13.80
C GLY A 123 -6.62 6.41 -13.59
N GLY A 124 -6.31 7.21 -12.61
CA GLY A 124 -6.89 8.53 -12.41
C GLY A 124 -8.06 8.58 -11.41
N MET A 125 -8.58 9.76 -11.23
CA MET A 125 -9.71 10.07 -10.33
C MET A 125 -11.04 9.80 -11.01
N THR A 126 -11.96 9.14 -10.32
CA THR A 126 -13.35 9.00 -10.77
C THR A 126 -14.22 10.03 -10.08
N GLU A 127 -15.23 10.53 -10.79
CA GLU A 127 -16.18 11.49 -10.20
C GLU A 127 -17.02 10.84 -9.09
N GLU A 128 -17.33 9.56 -9.21
CA GLU A 128 -18.05 8.82 -8.17
C GLU A 128 -17.28 8.79 -6.84
N GLU A 129 -15.98 8.53 -6.89
CA GLU A 129 -15.17 8.51 -5.67
C GLU A 129 -14.93 9.92 -5.14
N ARG A 130 -14.56 10.87 -6.02
CA ARG A 130 -14.33 12.27 -5.60
C ARG A 130 -15.57 12.91 -5.01
N GLY A 131 -16.73 12.72 -5.64
CA GLY A 131 -17.98 13.34 -5.21
C GLY A 131 -18.51 12.82 -3.86
N HIS A 132 -18.06 11.64 -3.42
CA HIS A 132 -18.50 11.03 -2.17
C HIS A 132 -17.41 10.95 -1.09
N SER A 133 -16.18 11.29 -1.42
CA SER A 133 -15.06 11.27 -0.47
C SER A 133 -14.82 12.65 0.14
N LYS A 134 -14.95 12.76 1.47
CA LYS A 134 -14.52 13.98 2.19
C LYS A 134 -13.01 14.18 2.03
N THR A 135 -12.25 13.09 2.10
CA THR A 135 -10.79 13.10 1.94
C THR A 135 -10.37 12.05 0.92
N LEU A 136 -9.77 12.49 -0.18
CA LEU A 136 -9.31 11.65 -1.28
C LEU A 136 -7.83 11.87 -1.56
N VAL A 137 -7.06 10.77 -1.54
CA VAL A 137 -5.65 10.74 -1.91
C VAL A 137 -5.53 10.34 -3.39
N TYR A 138 -4.82 11.14 -4.18
CA TYR A 138 -4.57 10.85 -5.60
C TYR A 138 -3.27 10.07 -5.78
N GLN A 139 -3.29 8.95 -6.50
CA GLN A 139 -2.08 8.19 -6.83
C GLN A 139 -1.39 8.71 -8.10
N TYR A 140 -0.19 9.22 -7.92
CA TYR A 140 0.71 9.65 -9.00
C TYR A 140 1.65 8.48 -9.37
N LEU A 141 1.44 7.90 -10.54
CA LEU A 141 1.97 6.61 -10.95
C LEU A 141 3.08 6.69 -11.99
N PRO A 142 3.95 5.68 -12.12
CA PRO A 142 4.92 5.60 -13.23
C PRO A 142 4.27 5.64 -14.62
N SER A 143 3.08 5.06 -14.77
CA SER A 143 2.34 5.03 -16.03
C SER A 143 1.74 6.35 -16.47
N ARG A 144 1.54 7.29 -15.55
CA ARG A 144 0.79 8.55 -15.80
C ARG A 144 -0.64 8.35 -16.32
N TYR A 145 -1.24 7.16 -16.16
CA TYR A 145 -2.60 6.90 -16.60
C TYR A 145 -3.59 7.87 -15.97
N GLY A 146 -4.34 8.60 -16.81
CA GLY A 146 -5.34 9.56 -16.38
C GLY A 146 -4.79 10.76 -15.56
N MET A 147 -3.48 10.95 -15.53
CA MET A 147 -2.88 12.05 -14.79
C MET A 147 -3.15 13.40 -15.49
N ASN A 148 -3.65 14.35 -14.72
CA ASN A 148 -3.76 15.74 -15.11
C ASN A 148 -3.57 16.66 -13.89
N PRO A 149 -3.09 17.89 -14.07
CA PRO A 149 -2.85 18.82 -12.96
C PRO A 149 -4.11 19.20 -12.18
N ASP A 150 -5.27 19.23 -12.83
CA ASP A 150 -6.52 19.63 -12.17
C ASP A 150 -6.96 18.60 -11.15
N ASP A 151 -6.80 17.32 -11.45
CA ASP A 151 -7.07 16.26 -10.48
C ASP A 151 -6.09 16.29 -9.29
N LEU A 152 -4.82 16.68 -9.52
CA LEU A 152 -3.89 16.90 -8.42
C LEU A 152 -4.36 18.02 -7.48
N ARG A 153 -4.89 19.12 -8.03
CA ARG A 153 -5.46 20.23 -7.24
C ARG A 153 -6.75 19.83 -6.53
N ARG A 154 -7.59 19.01 -7.16
CA ARG A 154 -8.87 18.54 -6.60
C ARG A 154 -8.69 17.49 -5.50
N ALA A 155 -7.58 16.79 -5.44
CA ALA A 155 -7.26 15.83 -4.39
C ALA A 155 -6.92 16.54 -3.07
N ASP A 156 -6.98 15.80 -1.96
CA ASP A 156 -6.64 16.31 -0.64
C ASP A 156 -5.18 15.98 -0.26
N ALA A 157 -4.60 14.92 -0.83
CA ALA A 157 -3.19 14.59 -0.80
C ALA A 157 -2.76 13.88 -2.08
N ILE A 158 -1.45 13.84 -2.34
CA ILE A 158 -0.87 13.16 -3.50
C ILE A 158 0.05 12.04 -3.01
N GLU A 159 -0.19 10.82 -3.47
CA GLU A 159 0.64 9.65 -3.19
C GLU A 159 1.48 9.30 -4.42
N VAL A 160 2.76 9.60 -4.36
CA VAL A 160 3.75 9.20 -5.38
C VAL A 160 4.06 7.72 -5.20
N VAL A 161 3.66 6.90 -6.16
CA VAL A 161 3.82 5.43 -6.08
C VAL A 161 5.13 5.02 -6.72
N VAL A 162 6.06 4.54 -5.92
CA VAL A 162 7.33 3.94 -6.38
C VAL A 162 7.19 2.42 -6.49
N GLY A 163 6.39 1.82 -5.60
CA GLY A 163 6.10 0.39 -5.59
C GLY A 163 4.91 0.05 -4.70
N GLN A 164 4.54 -1.23 -4.69
CA GLN A 164 3.49 -1.77 -3.85
C GLN A 164 3.85 -3.17 -3.35
N GLY A 165 3.23 -3.63 -2.25
CA GLY A 165 3.62 -4.84 -1.54
C GLY A 165 3.59 -6.11 -2.35
N ALA A 166 2.57 -6.32 -3.20
CA ALA A 166 2.44 -7.53 -4.00
C ALA A 166 3.46 -7.64 -5.14
N LYS A 167 4.10 -6.54 -5.52
CA LYS A 167 5.05 -6.48 -6.63
C LYS A 167 6.04 -5.32 -6.49
N PRO A 168 6.91 -5.32 -5.47
CA PRO A 168 7.95 -4.29 -5.33
C PRO A 168 8.83 -4.28 -6.57
N GLY A 169 8.99 -3.10 -7.20
CA GLY A 169 9.74 -2.97 -8.46
C GLY A 169 9.02 -3.49 -9.70
N GLY A 170 7.76 -3.93 -9.58
CA GLY A 170 6.90 -4.32 -10.70
C GLY A 170 5.89 -3.22 -11.04
N GLY A 171 5.57 -3.06 -12.33
CA GLY A 171 4.54 -2.14 -12.80
C GLY A 171 3.12 -2.64 -12.56
N GLY A 172 2.14 -1.74 -12.74
CA GLY A 172 0.72 -2.09 -12.74
C GLY A 172 0.34 -2.96 -13.95
N MET A 173 -0.68 -3.80 -13.78
CA MET A 173 -1.21 -4.63 -14.85
C MET A 173 -2.73 -4.65 -14.79
N LEU A 174 -3.38 -4.51 -15.93
CA LEU A 174 -4.82 -4.70 -16.09
C LEU A 174 -5.05 -5.49 -17.39
N LEU A 175 -5.74 -6.63 -17.27
CA LEU A 175 -6.00 -7.50 -18.40
C LEU A 175 -7.01 -6.87 -19.37
N GLY A 176 -6.81 -7.05 -20.67
CA GLY A 176 -7.61 -6.44 -21.75
C GLY A 176 -9.12 -6.68 -21.60
N GLN A 177 -9.51 -7.87 -21.13
CA GLN A 177 -10.92 -8.21 -20.86
C GLN A 177 -11.60 -7.29 -19.81
N LYS A 178 -10.83 -6.60 -18.96
CA LYS A 178 -11.33 -5.64 -17.96
C LYS A 178 -11.31 -4.19 -18.45
N ILE A 179 -10.77 -3.95 -19.65
CA ILE A 179 -10.64 -2.60 -20.19
C ILE A 179 -11.89 -2.25 -20.99
N SER A 180 -12.85 -1.67 -20.27
CA SER A 180 -14.05 -1.08 -20.86
C SER A 180 -13.72 0.21 -21.64
N ASP A 181 -14.68 0.73 -22.42
CA ASP A 181 -14.53 2.01 -23.13
C ASP A 181 -14.18 3.15 -22.17
N ARG A 182 -14.81 3.18 -21.00
CA ARG A 182 -14.55 4.20 -19.98
C ARG A 182 -13.14 4.07 -19.40
N VAL A 183 -12.67 2.86 -19.10
CA VAL A 183 -11.28 2.63 -18.61
C VAL A 183 -10.28 3.04 -19.68
N ALA A 184 -10.51 2.68 -20.93
CA ALA A 184 -9.67 3.05 -22.06
C ALA A 184 -9.57 4.57 -22.19
N ALA A 185 -10.71 5.27 -22.17
CA ALA A 185 -10.77 6.73 -22.24
C ALA A 185 -10.05 7.41 -21.05
N MET A 186 -10.32 6.97 -19.82
CA MET A 186 -9.70 7.53 -18.62
C MET A 186 -8.17 7.37 -18.62
N ARG A 187 -7.67 6.25 -19.15
CA ARG A 187 -6.23 5.97 -19.16
C ARG A 187 -5.53 6.43 -20.43
N ASN A 188 -6.30 6.89 -21.42
CA ASN A 188 -5.83 7.23 -22.76
C ASN A 188 -5.09 6.06 -23.43
N LEU A 189 -5.70 4.89 -23.40
CA LEU A 189 -5.11 3.63 -23.88
C LEU A 189 -6.11 2.85 -24.75
N PRO A 190 -5.63 1.96 -25.64
CA PRO A 190 -6.49 1.11 -26.47
C PRO A 190 -7.36 0.18 -25.63
N LYS A 191 -8.61 -0.03 -26.10
CA LYS A 191 -9.54 -1.00 -25.52
C LYS A 191 -9.13 -2.43 -25.86
N GLY A 192 -9.37 -3.35 -24.93
CA GLY A 192 -9.24 -4.80 -25.17
C GLY A 192 -7.82 -5.34 -25.23
N ILE A 193 -6.82 -4.52 -24.96
CA ILE A 193 -5.41 -4.92 -24.94
C ILE A 193 -4.88 -4.86 -23.50
N ASP A 194 -4.12 -5.87 -23.07
CA ASP A 194 -3.49 -5.89 -21.76
C ASP A 194 -2.64 -4.64 -21.54
N GLN A 195 -2.93 -3.93 -20.45
CA GLN A 195 -2.18 -2.73 -20.06
C GLN A 195 -1.12 -3.08 -19.02
N ARG A 196 0.12 -2.71 -19.31
CA ARG A 196 1.25 -2.80 -18.39
C ARG A 196 1.85 -1.42 -18.20
N SER A 197 1.95 -0.97 -16.98
CA SER A 197 2.67 0.26 -16.67
C SER A 197 4.17 0.02 -16.59
N ALA A 198 4.94 1.11 -16.74
CA ALA A 198 6.36 1.08 -16.43
C ALA A 198 6.61 0.68 -14.97
N CYS A 199 7.75 0.04 -14.71
CA CYS A 199 8.18 -0.34 -13.36
C CYS A 199 8.78 0.85 -12.60
N ARG A 200 9.19 1.90 -13.31
CA ARG A 200 9.80 3.13 -12.77
C ARG A 200 9.18 4.36 -13.42
N HIS A 201 9.27 5.48 -12.74
CA HIS A 201 8.85 6.74 -13.31
C HIS A 201 9.74 7.10 -14.50
N PRO A 202 9.16 7.58 -15.63
CA PRO A 202 9.92 7.84 -16.85
C PRO A 202 10.85 9.06 -16.75
N ASP A 203 10.54 9.95 -15.83
CA ASP A 203 11.16 11.26 -15.67
C ASP A 203 12.09 11.35 -14.45
N TRP A 204 12.46 10.21 -13.86
CA TRP A 204 13.52 10.19 -12.86
C TRP A 204 14.34 8.88 -12.91
N THR A 205 15.60 8.95 -12.50
CA THR A 205 16.55 7.84 -12.46
C THR A 205 17.12 7.58 -11.07
N GLY A 206 16.95 8.52 -10.14
CA GLY A 206 17.51 8.44 -8.79
C GLY A 206 16.72 9.23 -7.75
N PRO A 207 17.20 9.22 -6.48
CA PRO A 207 16.56 9.92 -5.37
C PRO A 207 16.46 11.42 -5.55
N ASP A 208 17.45 12.05 -6.19
CA ASP A 208 17.47 13.49 -6.44
C ASP A 208 16.36 13.90 -7.40
N ASP A 209 16.08 13.09 -8.41
CA ASP A 209 14.95 13.30 -9.31
C ASP A 209 13.60 13.15 -8.59
N LEU A 210 13.51 12.30 -7.59
CA LEU A 210 12.31 12.19 -6.75
C LEU A 210 12.07 13.48 -5.96
N GLU A 211 13.12 14.12 -5.43
CA GLU A 211 13.00 15.43 -4.77
C GLU A 211 12.48 16.48 -5.73
N ILE A 212 13.05 16.57 -6.94
CA ILE A 212 12.58 17.49 -7.99
C ILE A 212 11.09 17.24 -8.30
N LYS A 213 10.68 15.97 -8.42
CA LYS A 213 9.29 15.61 -8.69
C LYS A 213 8.34 15.98 -7.54
N ILE A 214 8.77 15.79 -6.31
CA ILE A 214 8.00 16.22 -5.14
C ILE A 214 7.83 17.74 -5.14
N LEU A 215 8.88 18.51 -5.43
CA LEU A 215 8.82 19.96 -5.53
C LEU A 215 7.88 20.40 -6.65
N GLU A 216 7.95 19.80 -7.83
CA GLU A 216 7.03 20.05 -8.95
C GLU A 216 5.55 19.85 -8.53
N ILE A 217 5.25 18.74 -7.85
CA ILE A 217 3.88 18.49 -7.37
C ILE A 217 3.46 19.51 -6.31
N ARG A 218 4.37 19.94 -5.44
CA ARG A 218 4.09 21.02 -4.47
C ARG A 218 3.75 22.33 -5.16
N GLU A 219 4.49 22.72 -6.18
CA GLU A 219 4.19 23.93 -6.95
C GLU A 219 2.84 23.82 -7.68
N ILE A 220 2.52 22.67 -8.28
CA ILE A 220 1.22 22.42 -8.91
C ILE A 220 0.06 22.61 -7.92
N THR A 221 0.28 22.25 -6.66
CA THR A 221 -0.74 22.27 -5.60
C THR A 221 -0.61 23.46 -4.63
N ASP A 222 0.20 24.46 -4.96
CA ASP A 222 0.45 25.66 -4.14
C ASP A 222 0.92 25.33 -2.70
N TRP A 223 1.64 24.21 -2.54
CA TRP A 223 2.07 23.69 -1.25
C TRP A 223 0.93 23.37 -0.28
N GLU A 224 -0.28 23.27 -0.77
CA GLU A 224 -1.44 22.98 0.08
C GLU A 224 -1.51 21.49 0.50
N LYS A 225 -1.13 20.61 -0.40
CA LYS A 225 -1.41 19.17 -0.25
C LYS A 225 -0.22 18.42 0.35
N PRO A 226 -0.47 17.49 1.30
CA PRO A 226 0.53 16.54 1.73
C PRO A 226 1.02 15.66 0.57
N ILE A 227 2.32 15.40 0.53
CA ILE A 227 2.91 14.48 -0.45
C ILE A 227 3.34 13.21 0.27
N TYR A 228 2.72 12.10 -0.11
CA TYR A 228 3.05 10.77 0.34
C TYR A 228 3.98 10.11 -0.67
N VAL A 229 4.88 9.25 -0.19
CA VAL A 229 5.68 8.37 -1.06
C VAL A 229 5.37 6.92 -0.67
N LYS A 230 4.78 6.17 -1.60
CA LYS A 230 4.45 4.75 -1.42
C LYS A 230 5.55 3.87 -1.95
N ILE A 231 6.04 2.98 -1.08
CA ILE A 231 7.09 2.00 -1.35
C ILE A 231 6.58 0.58 -1.07
N GLY A 232 7.04 -0.38 -1.85
CA GLY A 232 6.83 -1.80 -1.55
C GLY A 232 7.85 -2.29 -0.51
N GLY A 233 7.46 -3.23 0.31
CA GLY A 233 8.29 -3.80 1.35
C GLY A 233 9.43 -4.66 0.79
N ALA A 234 10.46 -4.04 0.22
CA ALA A 234 11.66 -4.70 -0.30
C ALA A 234 12.93 -4.28 0.46
N ARG A 235 13.19 -2.98 0.55
CA ARG A 235 14.32 -2.39 1.30
C ARG A 235 13.82 -1.29 2.23
N PRO A 236 12.96 -1.60 3.20
CA PRO A 236 12.18 -0.60 3.93
C PRO A 236 13.02 0.45 4.65
N TYR A 237 14.20 0.12 5.16
CA TYR A 237 15.10 1.10 5.78
C TYR A 237 15.60 2.14 4.76
N TYR A 238 16.19 1.69 3.66
CA TYR A 238 16.81 2.58 2.68
C TYR A 238 15.78 3.37 1.90
N ASP A 239 14.70 2.72 1.47
CA ASP A 239 13.65 3.36 0.68
C ASP A 239 12.89 4.40 1.53
N THR A 240 12.65 4.13 2.81
CA THR A 240 12.11 5.11 3.76
C THR A 240 13.05 6.31 3.91
N ALA A 241 14.34 6.05 4.12
CA ALA A 241 15.32 7.12 4.28
C ALA A 241 15.41 8.02 3.04
N LEU A 242 15.39 7.43 1.84
CA LEU A 242 15.43 8.16 0.58
C LEU A 242 14.14 8.97 0.35
N ALA A 243 12.96 8.40 0.60
CA ALA A 243 11.68 9.11 0.51
C ALA A 243 11.63 10.33 1.44
N VAL A 244 12.11 10.17 2.67
CA VAL A 244 12.19 11.27 3.66
C VAL A 244 13.16 12.37 3.22
N LYS A 245 14.34 12.00 2.70
CA LYS A 245 15.33 12.95 2.19
C LYS A 245 14.82 13.69 0.96
N ALA A 246 14.10 13.02 0.08
CA ALA A 246 13.45 13.63 -1.08
C ALA A 246 12.27 14.55 -0.72
N GLY A 247 11.91 14.67 0.56
CA GLY A 247 10.92 15.64 1.00
C GLY A 247 9.50 15.09 1.21
N ALA A 248 9.30 13.79 1.33
CA ALA A 248 8.00 13.23 1.67
C ALA A 248 7.47 13.76 3.01
N ASP A 249 6.18 14.04 3.08
CA ASP A 249 5.47 14.32 4.32
C ASP A 249 5.09 13.02 5.04
N VAL A 250 4.71 12.01 4.25
CA VAL A 250 4.26 10.71 4.74
C VAL A 250 4.92 9.61 3.92
N VAL A 251 5.37 8.56 4.56
CA VAL A 251 5.82 7.33 3.87
C VAL A 251 4.73 6.28 3.98
N VAL A 252 4.33 5.69 2.86
CA VAL A 252 3.37 4.59 2.79
C VAL A 252 4.13 3.31 2.50
N LEU A 253 4.21 2.43 3.49
CA LEU A 253 4.95 1.18 3.43
C LEU A 253 3.98 0.01 3.23
N ASP A 254 4.10 -0.66 2.09
CA ASP A 254 3.20 -1.76 1.71
C ASP A 254 3.93 -3.10 1.75
N GLY A 255 3.55 -3.96 2.69
CA GLY A 255 4.12 -5.30 2.86
C GLY A 255 3.63 -6.29 1.80
N MET A 256 4.36 -7.38 1.61
CA MET A 256 4.08 -8.37 0.56
C MET A 256 2.72 -9.08 0.69
N GLN A 257 2.06 -9.01 1.86
CA GLN A 257 0.69 -9.50 2.02
C GLN A 257 -0.36 -8.61 1.35
N GLY A 258 0.01 -7.40 0.93
CA GLY A 258 -0.86 -6.52 0.13
C GLY A 258 -1.17 -7.16 -1.21
N GLY A 259 -2.45 -7.19 -1.57
CA GLY A 259 -2.91 -7.75 -2.82
C GLY A 259 -2.74 -6.81 -4.01
N THR A 260 -2.99 -7.34 -5.20
CA THR A 260 -3.06 -6.56 -6.44
C THR A 260 -4.17 -7.10 -7.34
N ALA A 261 -4.59 -6.31 -8.33
CA ALA A 261 -5.60 -6.76 -9.31
C ALA A 261 -5.05 -7.82 -10.26
N ALA A 262 -3.82 -7.66 -10.72
CA ALA A 262 -3.14 -8.65 -11.58
C ALA A 262 -1.62 -8.47 -11.54
N THR A 263 -0.90 -9.58 -11.45
CA THR A 263 0.54 -9.69 -11.73
C THR A 263 0.91 -11.17 -11.85
N GLN A 264 2.16 -11.46 -12.21
CA GLN A 264 2.67 -12.83 -12.24
C GLN A 264 2.65 -13.46 -10.85
N ASP A 265 2.19 -14.70 -10.74
CA ASP A 265 2.10 -15.44 -9.46
C ASP A 265 3.48 -15.55 -8.78
N VAL A 266 4.52 -15.85 -9.57
CA VAL A 266 5.90 -15.94 -9.06
C VAL A 266 6.37 -14.64 -8.39
N PHE A 267 5.86 -13.49 -8.82
CA PHE A 267 6.20 -12.20 -8.24
C PHE A 267 5.56 -12.05 -6.86
N ILE A 268 4.24 -12.31 -6.77
CA ILE A 268 3.48 -12.25 -5.51
C ILE A 268 4.09 -13.18 -4.46
N GLU A 269 4.53 -14.36 -4.85
CA GLU A 269 4.97 -15.39 -3.92
C GLU A 269 6.45 -15.27 -3.51
N ASN A 270 7.29 -14.55 -4.28
CA ASN A 270 8.73 -14.63 -4.09
C ASN A 270 9.43 -13.26 -3.94
N VAL A 271 8.70 -12.14 -4.04
CA VAL A 271 9.29 -10.81 -3.96
C VAL A 271 8.63 -9.98 -2.87
N GLY A 272 9.44 -9.37 -2.01
CA GLY A 272 8.99 -8.51 -0.92
C GLY A 272 9.21 -9.10 0.47
N MET A 273 8.82 -8.33 1.47
CA MET A 273 8.90 -8.67 2.90
C MET A 273 7.51 -8.55 3.54
N PRO A 274 7.18 -9.41 4.52
CA PRO A 274 5.99 -9.24 5.36
C PRO A 274 6.00 -7.90 6.08
N ILE A 275 4.83 -7.25 6.18
CA ILE A 275 4.71 -5.92 6.81
C ILE A 275 5.23 -5.90 8.24
N LEU A 276 5.03 -6.99 8.98
CA LEU A 276 5.51 -7.12 10.36
C LEU A 276 7.03 -6.94 10.47
N ALA A 277 7.79 -7.40 9.48
CA ALA A 277 9.24 -7.24 9.42
C ALA A 277 9.66 -5.88 8.86
N CYS A 278 8.82 -5.25 8.04
CA CYS A 278 9.11 -3.96 7.41
C CYS A 278 9.03 -2.79 8.42
N ILE A 279 8.05 -2.81 9.32
CA ILE A 279 7.77 -1.68 10.24
C ILE A 279 9.01 -1.27 11.05
N PRO A 280 9.71 -2.15 11.78
CA PRO A 280 10.85 -1.75 12.59
C PRO A 280 12.00 -1.14 11.78
N LEU A 281 12.19 -1.62 10.54
CA LEU A 281 13.24 -1.10 9.65
C LEU A 281 12.92 0.32 9.17
N ALA A 282 11.67 0.58 8.81
CA ALA A 282 11.23 1.93 8.43
C ALA A 282 11.30 2.89 9.63
N VAL A 283 10.84 2.46 10.80
CA VAL A 283 10.94 3.25 12.05
C VAL A 283 12.38 3.57 12.39
N LYS A 284 13.28 2.59 12.26
CA LYS A 284 14.71 2.81 12.48
C LYS A 284 15.25 3.88 11.53
N ALA A 285 14.89 3.86 10.26
CA ALA A 285 15.30 4.90 9.30
C ALA A 285 14.81 6.30 9.72
N LEU A 286 13.55 6.41 10.16
CA LEU A 286 12.99 7.66 10.66
C LEU A 286 13.71 8.14 11.93
N GLN A 287 14.09 7.24 12.82
CA GLN A 287 14.84 7.57 14.05
C GLN A 287 16.26 8.03 13.74
N ASP A 288 16.97 7.31 12.88
CA ASP A 288 18.35 7.65 12.49
C ASP A 288 18.42 9.01 11.77
N LEU A 289 17.37 9.42 11.09
CA LEU A 289 17.23 10.74 10.45
C LEU A 289 16.69 11.83 11.40
N GLY A 290 16.31 11.51 12.63
CA GLY A 290 15.63 12.44 13.53
C GLY A 290 14.25 12.90 13.05
N MET A 291 13.61 12.09 12.21
CA MET A 291 12.30 12.36 11.57
C MET A 291 11.15 11.52 12.11
N HIS A 292 11.42 10.64 13.08
CA HIS A 292 10.35 9.90 13.75
C HIS A 292 9.33 10.87 14.35
N ARG A 293 8.05 10.64 14.10
CA ARG A 293 6.89 11.50 14.43
C ARG A 293 6.81 12.86 13.68
N LYS A 294 7.81 13.25 12.92
CA LYS A 294 7.73 14.42 12.04
C LYS A 294 7.24 14.02 10.65
N VAL A 295 7.66 12.83 10.19
CA VAL A 295 7.15 12.16 9.00
C VAL A 295 6.28 11.01 9.47
N GLN A 296 5.01 10.98 9.07
CA GLN A 296 4.09 9.92 9.44
C GLN A 296 4.36 8.67 8.60
N LEU A 297 4.12 7.50 9.21
CA LEU A 297 4.27 6.20 8.55
C LEU A 297 2.88 5.55 8.44
N ILE A 298 2.40 5.36 7.22
CA ILE A 298 1.23 4.53 6.91
C ILE A 298 1.73 3.14 6.54
N VAL A 299 1.11 2.11 7.09
CA VAL A 299 1.47 0.72 6.80
C VAL A 299 0.29 -0.04 6.24
N SER A 300 0.55 -0.88 5.24
CA SER A 300 -0.46 -1.72 4.59
C SER A 300 0.10 -3.12 4.27
N GLY A 301 -0.80 -4.04 3.92
CA GLY A 301 -0.47 -5.43 3.66
C GLY A 301 -0.78 -6.35 4.83
N GLY A 302 -1.98 -6.96 4.81
CA GLY A 302 -2.38 -7.92 5.84
C GLY A 302 -3.04 -7.31 7.07
N ILE A 303 -3.42 -6.04 7.07
CA ILE A 303 -4.24 -5.41 8.13
C ILE A 303 -5.71 -5.80 7.92
N ARG A 304 -6.32 -6.48 8.90
CA ARG A 304 -7.67 -7.06 8.78
C ARG A 304 -8.63 -6.60 9.87
N THR A 305 -8.10 -6.33 11.05
CA THR A 305 -8.89 -6.06 12.25
C THR A 305 -8.33 -4.87 13.03
N GLY A 306 -9.13 -4.30 13.94
CA GLY A 306 -8.65 -3.28 14.88
C GLY A 306 -7.49 -3.76 15.75
N ALA A 307 -7.42 -5.06 16.06
CA ALA A 307 -6.28 -5.63 16.78
C ALA A 307 -4.99 -5.56 15.94
N ASP A 308 -5.06 -5.82 14.63
CA ASP A 308 -3.91 -5.67 13.73
C ASP A 308 -3.46 -4.20 13.66
N VAL A 309 -4.41 -3.25 13.61
CA VAL A 309 -4.11 -1.81 13.64
C VAL A 309 -3.37 -1.45 14.92
N ALA A 310 -3.91 -1.85 16.08
CA ALA A 310 -3.29 -1.55 17.38
C ALA A 310 -1.88 -2.17 17.50
N LYS A 311 -1.69 -3.41 17.01
CA LYS A 311 -0.37 -4.07 16.98
C LYS A 311 0.61 -3.36 16.04
N ALA A 312 0.14 -2.90 14.86
CA ALA A 312 0.96 -2.13 13.94
C ALA A 312 1.42 -0.80 14.55
N MET A 313 0.51 -0.09 15.22
CA MET A 313 0.82 1.16 15.93
C MET A 313 1.83 0.92 17.06
N ALA A 314 1.61 -0.11 17.90
CA ALA A 314 2.54 -0.48 18.96
C ALA A 314 3.93 -0.85 18.41
N ARG A 315 3.99 -1.51 17.26
CA ARG A 315 5.24 -1.90 16.60
C ARG A 315 6.04 -0.70 16.09
N SER A 316 5.37 0.38 15.70
CA SER A 316 6.03 1.63 15.30
C SER A 316 6.55 2.45 16.49
N GLU A 317 6.07 2.19 17.71
CA GLU A 317 6.38 2.93 18.93
C GLU A 317 7.21 2.13 19.95
N GLU A 318 7.84 1.04 19.58
CA GLU A 318 8.54 0.06 20.45
C GLU A 318 9.48 0.66 21.51
N ARG A 319 10.02 1.86 21.30
CA ARG A 319 10.93 2.50 22.27
C ARG A 319 10.27 3.40 23.31
N ARG A 320 8.95 3.58 23.29
CA ARG A 320 8.22 4.43 24.23
C ARG A 320 7.30 3.70 25.19
N VAL A 321 7.44 2.42 25.35
CA VAL A 321 6.75 1.64 26.38
C VAL A 321 7.21 2.01 27.80
N GLY A 322 7.69 3.22 28.01
CA GLY A 322 8.23 3.65 29.29
C GLY A 322 7.74 4.97 29.87
N LYS A 323 7.22 5.93 29.11
CA LYS A 323 7.13 7.29 29.68
C LYS A 323 5.88 8.14 29.39
N GLU A 324 4.97 7.81 28.51
CA GLU A 324 3.95 8.77 28.10
C GLU A 324 2.52 8.18 27.96
N CYS A 325 2.13 7.32 28.90
CA CYS A 325 0.72 7.14 29.24
C CYS A 325 0.52 7.63 30.69
N ALA A 326 0.70 8.92 30.89
CA ALA A 326 0.24 9.65 32.06
C ALA A 326 -0.61 10.81 31.58
#